data_423aa63bae62eb4fc616dd6e35b5786e
#
_entry.id   423aa63bae62eb4fc616dd6e35b5786e
#
_cell.length_a   1.000
_cell.length_b   1.000
_cell.length_c   1.000
_cell.angle_alpha   90.00
_cell.angle_beta   90.00
_cell.angle_gamma   90.00
#
_symmetry.space_group_name_H-M   'P 1'
#
loop_
_entity.id
_entity.type
_entity.pdbx_description
1 polymer ?
#
loop_
_entity_poly.entity_id
_entity_poly.type
_entity_poly.pdbx_seq_one_letter_code
_entity_poly.pdbx_strand_id
1 'polypeptide(L)'
;MGQRTLSGLAKAFKRDRTAFQQAIDPQEAFRLGTSLGQQGDVEGARAAYQQAIDSGHAEHAPAAGFQLGLLLGQHDDIDGAREAYRQAANSAHPEYGPTAARNLGHLYKRQARHRQAIAAYEVAIDSGHPDVAPWAMVYLGNLFRHLGNLADARASYQRAIDSGHSEAGPRAALHLADLP
;
A
#
# COMPACT_ATOMS: atom_id res chain seq x y z
N MET A 1 -24.87 11.27 22.45
CA MET A 1 -24.26 11.85 21.24
C MET A 1 -24.78 11.06 20.06
N GLY A 2 -25.55 11.70 19.15
CA GLY A 2 -26.18 10.98 18.03
C GLY A 2 -25.17 10.52 17.01
N GLN A 3 -25.23 9.25 16.66
CA GLN A 3 -24.43 8.68 15.56
C GLN A 3 -24.79 9.42 14.26
N ARG A 4 -23.83 10.16 13.71
CA ARG A 4 -23.96 10.76 12.38
C ARG A 4 -23.90 9.61 11.35
N THR A 5 -24.94 9.47 10.52
CA THR A 5 -24.93 8.46 9.46
C THR A 5 -23.91 8.82 8.38
N LEU A 6 -23.27 7.82 7.76
CA LEU A 6 -22.31 8.05 6.66
C LEU A 6 -22.92 8.88 5.52
N SER A 7 -24.22 8.70 5.24
CA SER A 7 -24.98 9.50 4.27
C SER A 7 -25.07 10.98 4.70
N GLY A 8 -25.25 11.24 6.00
CA GLY A 8 -25.24 12.61 6.54
C GLY A 8 -23.86 13.27 6.43
N LEU A 9 -22.79 12.52 6.68
CA LEU A 9 -21.42 13.00 6.56
C LEU A 9 -21.06 13.29 5.08
N ALA A 10 -21.41 12.41 4.16
CA ALA A 10 -21.19 12.63 2.73
C ALA A 10 -21.94 13.87 2.21
N LYS A 11 -23.17 14.12 2.68
CA LYS A 11 -23.93 15.33 2.34
C LYS A 11 -23.30 16.59 2.97
N ALA A 12 -22.82 16.52 4.20
CA ALA A 12 -22.14 17.62 4.87
C ALA A 12 -20.82 17.98 4.14
N PHE A 13 -20.04 16.99 3.76
CA PHE A 13 -18.82 17.15 2.97
C PHE A 13 -19.05 17.88 1.63
N LYS A 14 -20.11 17.49 0.88
CA LYS A 14 -20.46 18.13 -0.40
C LYS A 14 -20.96 19.57 -0.22
N ARG A 15 -21.50 19.91 0.97
CA ARG A 15 -22.07 21.23 1.24
C ARG A 15 -21.04 22.24 1.77
N ASP A 16 -20.10 21.78 2.58
CA ASP A 16 -19.06 22.66 3.17
C ASP A 16 -17.81 21.86 3.51
N ARG A 17 -16.82 21.89 2.60
CA ARG A 17 -15.53 21.22 2.79
C ARG A 17 -14.73 21.79 3.98
N THR A 18 -14.89 23.07 4.29
CA THR A 18 -14.14 23.74 5.36
C THR A 18 -14.67 23.45 6.75
N ALA A 19 -15.99 23.36 6.89
CA ALA A 19 -16.62 22.94 8.16
C ALA A 19 -16.37 21.45 8.49
N PHE A 20 -16.10 20.65 7.43
CA PHE A 20 -15.82 19.22 7.58
C PHE A 20 -14.40 18.94 8.12
N GLN A 21 -13.46 19.87 7.93
CA GLN A 21 -12.09 19.77 8.46
C GLN A 21 -12.00 19.88 9.99
N GLN A 22 -13.10 20.24 10.67
CA GLN A 22 -13.15 20.33 12.12
C GLN A 22 -13.57 18.99 12.73
N ALA A 23 -12.55 18.17 13.12
CA ALA A 23 -12.64 17.04 14.05
C ALA A 23 -13.68 15.95 13.72
N ILE A 24 -13.51 15.28 12.58
CA ILE A 24 -14.11 13.95 12.40
C ILE A 24 -13.24 12.93 13.12
N ASP A 25 -13.91 12.00 13.80
CA ASP A 25 -13.25 10.80 14.32
C ASP A 25 -12.48 10.07 13.20
N PRO A 26 -11.22 9.63 13.44
CA PRO A 26 -10.40 8.98 12.43
C PRO A 26 -11.06 7.77 11.77
N GLN A 27 -11.83 7.00 12.50
CA GLN A 27 -12.58 5.87 11.97
C GLN A 27 -13.71 6.35 11.05
N GLU A 28 -14.42 7.41 11.43
CA GLU A 28 -15.48 7.99 10.58
C GLU A 28 -14.89 8.57 9.29
N ALA A 29 -13.75 9.26 9.37
CA ALA A 29 -13.02 9.78 8.21
C ALA A 29 -12.60 8.64 7.25
N PHE A 30 -12.02 7.57 7.78
CA PHE A 30 -11.66 6.39 7.00
C PHE A 30 -12.89 5.76 6.31
N ARG A 31 -13.98 5.54 7.04
CA ARG A 31 -15.24 4.95 6.50
C ARG A 31 -15.86 5.84 5.44
N LEU A 32 -15.82 7.15 5.62
CA LEU A 32 -16.29 8.11 4.63
C LEU A 32 -15.46 8.06 3.36
N GLY A 33 -14.12 8.02 3.47
CA GLY A 33 -13.21 7.87 2.33
C GLY A 33 -13.54 6.61 1.52
N THR A 34 -13.76 5.49 2.21
CA THR A 34 -14.17 4.23 1.57
C THR A 34 -15.51 4.37 0.84
N SER A 35 -16.51 4.97 1.49
CA SER A 35 -17.85 5.16 0.89
C SER A 35 -17.82 6.09 -0.34
N LEU A 36 -17.06 7.19 -0.27
CA LEU A 36 -16.92 8.13 -1.39
C LEU A 36 -16.15 7.51 -2.55
N GLY A 37 -15.09 6.75 -2.27
CA GLY A 37 -14.34 6.01 -3.29
C GLY A 37 -15.22 5.00 -4.05
N GLN A 38 -16.06 4.25 -3.34
CA GLN A 38 -17.02 3.32 -3.95
C GLN A 38 -18.08 4.03 -4.81
N GLN A 39 -18.40 5.29 -4.51
CA GLN A 39 -19.30 6.13 -5.31
C GLN A 39 -18.62 6.82 -6.49
N GLY A 40 -17.31 6.66 -6.65
CA GLY A 40 -16.51 7.32 -7.68
C GLY A 40 -16.17 8.79 -7.38
N ASP A 41 -16.46 9.27 -6.16
CA ASP A 41 -16.04 10.61 -5.71
C ASP A 41 -14.60 10.57 -5.21
N VAL A 42 -13.66 10.57 -6.16
CA VAL A 42 -12.21 10.42 -5.88
C VAL A 42 -11.68 11.56 -5.03
N GLU A 43 -12.08 12.80 -5.32
CA GLU A 43 -11.63 13.97 -4.57
C GLU A 43 -12.21 13.99 -3.15
N GLY A 44 -13.46 13.62 -3.00
CA GLY A 44 -14.08 13.45 -1.70
C GLY A 44 -13.41 12.35 -0.87
N ALA A 45 -13.13 11.21 -1.48
CA ALA A 45 -12.44 10.10 -0.84
C ALA A 45 -11.01 10.49 -0.42
N ARG A 46 -10.27 11.17 -1.31
CA ARG A 46 -8.92 11.71 -1.01
C ARG A 46 -8.95 12.59 0.24
N ALA A 47 -9.86 13.56 0.30
CA ALA A 47 -9.95 14.48 1.42
C ALA A 47 -10.30 13.76 2.73
N ALA A 48 -11.22 12.79 2.69
CA ALA A 48 -11.61 12.03 3.87
C ALA A 48 -10.47 11.10 4.35
N TYR A 49 -9.79 10.38 3.46
CA TYR A 49 -8.63 9.57 3.82
C TYR A 49 -7.48 10.43 4.36
N GLN A 50 -7.24 11.62 3.76
CA GLN A 50 -6.19 12.51 4.26
C GLN A 50 -6.46 12.95 5.71
N GLN A 51 -7.71 13.21 6.09
CA GLN A 51 -8.06 13.51 7.48
C GLN A 51 -7.76 12.32 8.43
N ALA A 52 -8.08 11.09 7.99
CA ALA A 52 -7.72 9.91 8.78
C ALA A 52 -6.20 9.76 8.94
N ILE A 53 -5.43 10.03 7.88
CA ILE A 53 -3.95 10.00 7.89
C ILE A 53 -3.40 11.08 8.84
N ASP A 54 -3.87 12.31 8.72
CA ASP A 54 -3.41 13.47 9.49
C ASP A 54 -3.71 13.34 10.99
N SER A 55 -4.69 12.51 11.36
CA SER A 55 -4.98 12.20 12.75
C SER A 55 -3.85 11.47 13.46
N GLY A 56 -2.98 10.78 12.73
CA GLY A 56 -1.93 9.92 13.28
C GLY A 56 -2.45 8.71 14.07
N HIS A 57 -3.75 8.38 13.95
CA HIS A 57 -4.32 7.23 14.67
C HIS A 57 -3.68 5.92 14.23
N ALA A 58 -3.17 5.13 15.19
CA ALA A 58 -2.32 3.97 14.93
C ALA A 58 -2.94 2.93 13.98
N GLU A 59 -4.24 2.75 14.01
CA GLU A 59 -4.99 1.80 13.19
C GLU A 59 -5.48 2.45 11.87
N HIS A 60 -6.13 3.61 11.96
CA HIS A 60 -6.86 4.18 10.83
C HIS A 60 -6.00 5.01 9.88
N ALA A 61 -4.90 5.62 10.36
CA ALA A 61 -4.03 6.39 9.49
C ALA A 61 -3.28 5.50 8.48
N PRO A 62 -2.66 4.36 8.87
CA PRO A 62 -2.04 3.45 7.90
C PRO A 62 -3.04 2.81 6.93
N ALA A 63 -4.22 2.42 7.44
CA ALA A 63 -5.30 1.89 6.62
C ALA A 63 -5.74 2.89 5.56
N ALA A 64 -5.94 4.16 5.96
CA ALA A 64 -6.33 5.24 5.04
C ALA A 64 -5.25 5.52 4.00
N GLY A 65 -3.98 5.57 4.39
CA GLY A 65 -2.85 5.74 3.47
C GLY A 65 -2.77 4.62 2.43
N PHE A 66 -2.97 3.37 2.87
CA PHE A 66 -3.01 2.24 1.96
C PHE A 66 -4.19 2.31 0.98
N GLN A 67 -5.40 2.58 1.46
CA GLN A 67 -6.59 2.69 0.61
C GLN A 67 -6.53 3.89 -0.34
N LEU A 68 -6.01 5.03 0.13
CA LEU A 68 -5.77 6.18 -0.73
C LEU A 68 -4.77 5.85 -1.84
N GLY A 69 -3.69 5.14 -1.52
CA GLY A 69 -2.71 4.69 -2.50
C GLY A 69 -3.33 3.80 -3.59
N LEU A 70 -4.22 2.88 -3.21
CA LEU A 70 -4.97 2.05 -4.16
C LEU A 70 -5.88 2.89 -5.05
N LEU A 71 -6.68 3.76 -4.46
CA LEU A 71 -7.61 4.63 -5.18
C LEU A 71 -6.89 5.50 -6.21
N LEU A 72 -5.84 6.20 -5.79
CA LEU A 72 -5.08 7.09 -6.67
C LEU A 72 -4.36 6.33 -7.78
N GLY A 73 -3.82 5.15 -7.47
CA GLY A 73 -3.19 4.28 -8.46
C GLY A 73 -4.16 3.76 -9.53
N GLN A 74 -5.43 3.54 -9.18
CA GLN A 74 -6.49 3.17 -10.13
C GLN A 74 -6.91 4.33 -11.05
N HIS A 75 -6.69 5.56 -10.59
CA HIS A 75 -7.00 6.79 -11.34
C HIS A 75 -5.78 7.45 -11.97
N ASP A 76 -4.69 6.70 -12.15
CA ASP A 76 -3.42 7.14 -12.75
C ASP A 76 -2.74 8.34 -12.05
N ASP A 77 -3.18 8.69 -10.83
CA ASP A 77 -2.43 9.63 -9.98
C ASP A 77 -1.27 8.90 -9.30
N ILE A 78 -0.23 8.66 -10.08
CA ILE A 78 0.93 7.86 -9.64
C ILE A 78 1.71 8.56 -8.53
N ASP A 79 1.80 9.89 -8.56
CA ASP A 79 2.53 10.65 -7.54
C ASP A 79 1.76 10.68 -6.21
N GLY A 80 0.46 10.88 -6.26
CA GLY A 80 -0.41 10.78 -5.09
C GLY A 80 -0.41 9.38 -4.49
N ALA A 81 -0.51 8.33 -5.32
CA ALA A 81 -0.44 6.94 -4.88
C ALA A 81 0.88 6.62 -4.18
N ARG A 82 2.00 7.10 -4.73
CA ARG A 82 3.34 6.91 -4.14
C ARG A 82 3.42 7.54 -2.75
N GLU A 83 2.94 8.77 -2.60
CA GLU A 83 2.98 9.47 -1.32
C GLU A 83 2.11 8.77 -0.27
N ALA A 84 0.90 8.37 -0.63
CA ALA A 84 -0.02 7.66 0.25
C ALA A 84 0.55 6.29 0.70
N TYR A 85 1.11 5.50 -0.23
CA TYR A 85 1.78 4.25 0.14
C TYR A 85 3.02 4.48 0.99
N ARG A 86 3.80 5.55 0.74
CA ARG A 86 4.98 5.87 1.55
C ARG A 86 4.59 6.17 2.99
N GLN A 87 3.52 6.92 3.22
CA GLN A 87 3.02 7.21 4.56
C GLN A 87 2.56 5.94 5.28
N ALA A 88 1.81 5.07 4.61
CA ALA A 88 1.40 3.78 5.17
C ALA A 88 2.59 2.84 5.42
N ALA A 89 3.56 2.77 4.49
CA ALA A 89 4.74 1.91 4.62
C ALA A 89 5.67 2.33 5.77
N ASN A 90 5.72 3.63 6.09
CA ASN A 90 6.50 4.15 7.22
C ASN A 90 5.80 3.95 8.57
N SER A 91 4.58 3.44 8.59
CA SER A 91 3.89 3.13 9.84
C SER A 91 4.40 1.81 10.43
N ALA A 92 4.35 1.70 11.74
CA ALA A 92 4.63 0.45 12.43
C ALA A 92 3.44 -0.54 12.39
N HIS A 93 2.41 -0.27 11.57
CA HIS A 93 1.23 -1.12 11.50
C HIS A 93 1.55 -2.46 10.84
N PRO A 94 1.27 -3.60 11.52
CA PRO A 94 1.76 -4.92 11.09
C PRO A 94 1.17 -5.38 9.75
N GLU A 95 -0.02 -4.94 9.39
CA GLU A 95 -0.74 -5.34 8.18
C GLU A 95 -0.52 -4.35 7.03
N TYR A 96 -0.80 -3.06 7.29
CA TYR A 96 -0.80 -2.05 6.22
C TYR A 96 0.60 -1.56 5.85
N GLY A 97 1.53 -1.52 6.80
CA GLY A 97 2.91 -1.11 6.54
C GLY A 97 3.60 -1.98 5.48
N PRO A 98 3.71 -3.29 5.72
CA PRO A 98 4.33 -4.22 4.76
C PRO A 98 3.62 -4.26 3.40
N THR A 99 2.29 -4.24 3.41
CA THR A 99 1.50 -4.31 2.18
C THR A 99 1.68 -3.04 1.34
N ALA A 100 1.70 -1.87 1.98
CA ALA A 100 1.99 -0.60 1.32
C ALA A 100 3.42 -0.55 0.77
N ALA A 101 4.41 -1.04 1.52
CA ALA A 101 5.80 -1.12 1.07
C ALA A 101 5.94 -1.98 -0.20
N ARG A 102 5.31 -3.16 -0.24
CA ARG A 102 5.28 -3.99 -1.44
C ARG A 102 4.65 -3.26 -2.64
N ASN A 103 3.51 -2.60 -2.43
CA ASN A 103 2.82 -1.85 -3.50
C ASN A 103 3.65 -0.65 -3.97
N LEU A 104 4.34 0.03 -3.06
CA LEU A 104 5.29 1.09 -3.38
C LEU A 104 6.44 0.55 -4.25
N GLY A 105 6.94 -0.65 -3.97
CA GLY A 105 7.93 -1.35 -4.79
C GLY A 105 7.42 -1.58 -6.22
N HIS A 106 6.18 -2.03 -6.38
CA HIS A 106 5.56 -2.18 -7.70
C HIS A 106 5.44 -0.85 -8.44
N LEU A 107 5.06 0.20 -7.74
CA LEU A 107 4.91 1.53 -8.32
C LEU A 107 6.26 2.07 -8.84
N TYR A 108 7.31 1.98 -8.01
CA TYR A 108 8.66 2.36 -8.41
C TYR A 108 9.20 1.53 -9.58
N LYS A 109 8.94 0.21 -9.59
CA LYS A 109 9.33 -0.66 -10.71
C LYS A 109 8.67 -0.20 -12.02
N ARG A 110 7.37 0.13 -12.01
CA ARG A 110 6.66 0.66 -13.19
C ARG A 110 7.27 1.96 -13.71
N GLN A 111 7.83 2.79 -12.82
CA GLN A 111 8.53 4.05 -13.16
C GLN A 111 10.01 3.85 -13.51
N ALA A 112 10.50 2.62 -13.64
CA ALA A 112 11.91 2.29 -13.81
C ALA A 112 12.84 2.86 -12.70
N ARG A 113 12.29 3.19 -11.55
CA ARG A 113 13.02 3.65 -10.36
C ARG A 113 13.53 2.44 -9.56
N HIS A 114 14.45 1.69 -10.15
CA HIS A 114 14.82 0.36 -9.66
C HIS A 114 15.41 0.37 -8.25
N ARG A 115 16.26 1.38 -7.90
CA ARG A 115 16.83 1.47 -6.55
C ARG A 115 15.74 1.65 -5.49
N GLN A 116 14.76 2.51 -5.76
CA GLN A 116 13.64 2.74 -4.84
C GLN A 116 12.72 1.51 -4.76
N ALA A 117 12.53 0.81 -5.88
CA ALA A 117 11.76 -0.43 -5.89
C ALA A 117 12.40 -1.52 -5.03
N ILE A 118 13.73 -1.69 -5.13
CA ILE A 118 14.50 -2.61 -4.29
C ILE A 118 14.29 -2.26 -2.82
N ALA A 119 14.56 -1.01 -2.43
CA ALA A 119 14.43 -0.58 -1.04
C ALA A 119 13.00 -0.79 -0.49
N ALA A 120 11.98 -0.52 -1.29
CA ALA A 120 10.59 -0.73 -0.87
C ALA A 120 10.23 -2.22 -0.69
N TYR A 121 10.73 -3.10 -1.57
CA TYR A 121 10.57 -4.55 -1.37
C TYR A 121 11.33 -5.06 -0.15
N GLU A 122 12.53 -4.53 0.12
CA GLU A 122 13.31 -4.87 1.31
C GLU A 122 12.56 -4.49 2.60
N VAL A 123 11.94 -3.31 2.67
CA VAL A 123 11.06 -2.93 3.79
C VAL A 123 9.92 -3.95 3.98
N ALA A 124 9.29 -4.40 2.90
CA ALA A 124 8.24 -5.41 2.97
C ALA A 124 8.77 -6.77 3.44
N ILE A 125 9.99 -7.15 3.03
CA ILE A 125 10.66 -8.40 3.45
C ILE A 125 11.06 -8.34 4.92
N ASP A 126 11.67 -7.25 5.35
CA ASP A 126 12.20 -7.07 6.71
C ASP A 126 11.09 -6.98 7.77
N SER A 127 9.85 -6.70 7.36
CA SER A 127 8.68 -6.75 8.23
C SER A 127 8.43 -8.16 8.81
N GLY A 128 8.88 -9.20 8.12
CA GLY A 128 8.61 -10.59 8.49
C GLY A 128 7.13 -10.99 8.35
N HIS A 129 6.30 -10.15 7.70
CA HIS A 129 4.87 -10.48 7.54
C HIS A 129 4.71 -11.80 6.75
N PRO A 130 3.95 -12.79 7.29
CA PRO A 130 3.96 -14.16 6.76
C PRO A 130 3.54 -14.26 5.30
N ASP A 131 2.61 -13.43 4.83
CA ASP A 131 2.13 -13.48 3.46
C ASP A 131 2.81 -12.43 2.55
N VAL A 132 3.19 -11.27 3.09
CA VAL A 132 3.73 -10.18 2.28
C VAL A 132 5.21 -10.36 1.97
N ALA A 133 6.01 -10.76 2.97
CA ALA A 133 7.45 -10.87 2.83
C ALA A 133 7.85 -11.93 1.78
N PRO A 134 7.28 -13.15 1.74
CA PRO A 134 7.61 -14.13 0.72
C PRO A 134 7.29 -13.66 -0.71
N TRP A 135 6.16 -13.01 -0.90
CA TRP A 135 5.84 -12.42 -2.20
C TRP A 135 6.77 -11.26 -2.58
N ALA A 136 7.16 -10.42 -1.60
CA ALA A 136 8.13 -9.35 -1.86
C ALA A 136 9.50 -9.91 -2.30
N MET A 137 9.93 -11.05 -1.74
CA MET A 137 11.15 -11.77 -2.19
C MET A 137 11.02 -12.23 -3.65
N VAL A 138 9.87 -12.78 -4.06
CA VAL A 138 9.62 -13.15 -5.46
C VAL A 138 9.70 -11.94 -6.38
N TYR A 139 9.08 -10.84 -6.00
CA TYR A 139 9.08 -9.60 -6.81
C TYR A 139 10.45 -8.96 -6.90
N LEU A 140 11.22 -9.01 -5.82
CA LEU A 140 12.61 -8.56 -5.81
C LEU A 140 13.49 -9.42 -6.70
N GLY A 141 13.35 -10.75 -6.65
CA GLY A 141 14.03 -11.68 -7.55
C GLY A 141 13.71 -11.41 -9.02
N ASN A 142 12.43 -11.16 -9.33
CA ASN A 142 12.00 -10.78 -10.69
C ASN A 142 12.63 -9.45 -11.15
N LEU A 143 12.79 -8.49 -10.24
CA LEU A 143 13.44 -7.22 -10.53
C LEU A 143 14.92 -7.41 -10.81
N PHE A 144 15.64 -8.16 -9.97
CA PHE A 144 17.06 -8.47 -10.18
C PHE A 144 17.30 -9.24 -11.48
N ARG A 145 16.45 -10.22 -11.79
CA ARG A 145 16.50 -10.93 -13.09
C ARG A 145 16.36 -9.96 -14.27
N HIS A 146 15.40 -9.04 -14.19
CA HIS A 146 15.21 -8.03 -15.25
C HIS A 146 16.42 -7.11 -15.40
N LEU A 147 17.13 -6.81 -14.33
CA LEU A 147 18.36 -6.02 -14.33
C LEU A 147 19.63 -6.81 -14.71
N GLY A 148 19.50 -8.09 -14.99
CA GLY A 148 20.63 -8.98 -15.32
C GLY A 148 21.46 -9.40 -14.09
N ASN A 149 21.03 -9.03 -12.89
CA ASN A 149 21.71 -9.43 -11.64
C ASN A 149 21.21 -10.81 -11.20
N LEU A 150 21.74 -11.85 -11.87
CA LEU A 150 21.26 -13.23 -11.67
C LEU A 150 21.63 -13.80 -10.30
N ALA A 151 22.72 -13.35 -9.70
CA ALA A 151 23.13 -13.82 -8.37
C ALA A 151 22.11 -13.38 -7.31
N ASP A 152 21.73 -12.10 -7.28
CA ASP A 152 20.74 -11.58 -6.33
C ASP A 152 19.32 -12.08 -6.65
N ALA A 153 19.01 -12.29 -7.93
CA ALA A 153 17.76 -12.95 -8.33
C ALA A 153 17.64 -14.34 -7.72
N ARG A 154 18.68 -15.16 -7.87
CA ARG A 154 18.78 -16.52 -7.31
C ARG A 154 18.62 -16.51 -5.78
N ALA A 155 19.36 -15.61 -5.10
CA ALA A 155 19.28 -15.46 -3.66
C ALA A 155 17.87 -15.08 -3.19
N SER A 156 17.22 -14.15 -3.87
CA SER A 156 15.86 -13.70 -3.53
C SER A 156 14.83 -14.81 -3.71
N TYR A 157 14.91 -15.60 -4.80
CA TYR A 157 14.02 -16.73 -5.00
C TYR A 157 14.26 -17.84 -3.97
N GLN A 158 15.50 -18.12 -3.63
CA GLN A 158 15.83 -19.12 -2.62
C GLN A 158 15.23 -18.73 -1.26
N ARG A 159 15.36 -17.47 -0.83
CA ARG A 159 14.71 -16.96 0.39
C ARG A 159 13.19 -17.14 0.38
N ALA A 160 12.54 -16.93 -0.77
CA ALA A 160 11.09 -17.14 -0.90
C ALA A 160 10.73 -18.65 -0.78
N ILE A 161 11.55 -19.56 -1.32
CA ILE A 161 11.38 -21.00 -1.18
C ILE A 161 11.55 -21.40 0.28
N ASP A 162 12.61 -20.94 0.93
CA ASP A 162 12.98 -21.28 2.31
C ASP A 162 11.96 -20.75 3.33
N SER A 163 11.15 -19.74 2.95
CA SER A 163 10.06 -19.25 3.79
C SER A 163 8.96 -20.29 4.03
N GLY A 164 8.86 -21.30 3.18
CA GLY A 164 7.82 -22.33 3.24
C GLY A 164 6.42 -21.85 2.88
N HIS A 165 6.28 -20.61 2.36
CA HIS A 165 4.97 -20.08 1.98
C HIS A 165 4.36 -20.88 0.84
N SER A 166 3.10 -21.30 1.00
CA SER A 166 2.41 -22.27 0.14
C SER A 166 2.31 -21.90 -1.33
N GLU A 167 2.30 -20.62 -1.65
CA GLU A 167 2.16 -20.13 -3.03
C GLU A 167 3.44 -19.44 -3.52
N ALA A 168 4.06 -18.57 -2.71
CA ALA A 168 5.25 -17.83 -3.11
C ALA A 168 6.46 -18.74 -3.30
N GLY A 169 6.63 -19.77 -2.44
CA GLY A 169 7.72 -20.75 -2.54
C GLY A 169 7.72 -21.50 -3.87
N PRO A 170 6.64 -22.22 -4.24
CA PRO A 170 6.54 -22.87 -5.55
C PRO A 170 6.71 -21.92 -6.73
N ARG A 171 6.18 -20.69 -6.62
CA ARG A 171 6.36 -19.69 -7.68
C ARG A 171 7.82 -19.27 -7.83
N ALA A 172 8.52 -19.07 -6.71
CA ALA A 172 9.95 -18.78 -6.72
C ALA A 172 10.77 -19.92 -7.32
N ALA A 173 10.42 -21.18 -7.00
CA ALA A 173 11.10 -22.35 -7.55
C ALA A 173 11.02 -22.42 -9.08
N LEU A 174 9.85 -22.12 -9.65
CA LEU A 174 9.68 -22.03 -11.09
C LEU A 174 10.58 -20.94 -11.69
N HIS A 175 10.58 -19.74 -11.09
CA HIS A 175 11.42 -18.64 -11.57
C HIS A 175 12.92 -18.93 -11.42
N LEU A 176 13.30 -19.68 -10.38
CA LEU A 176 14.70 -20.09 -10.15
C LEU A 176 15.15 -21.11 -11.20
N ALA A 177 14.29 -22.06 -11.56
CA ALA A 177 14.58 -23.06 -12.60
C ALA A 177 14.72 -22.43 -14.00
N ASP A 178 14.01 -21.33 -14.26
CA ASP A 178 14.06 -20.58 -15.52
C ASP A 178 15.25 -19.59 -15.60
N LEU A 179 16.11 -19.53 -14.58
CA LEU A 179 17.31 -18.70 -14.64
C LEU A 179 18.40 -19.37 -15.48
N PRO A 180 19.07 -18.60 -16.37
CA PRO A 180 20.20 -19.11 -17.15
C PRO A 180 21.41 -19.49 -16.29
#